data_7fa5178459c541b34b46b5063b192488
#
_entry.id   7fa5178459c541b34b46b5063b192488
#
_cell.length_a   1.000
_cell.length_b   1.000
_cell.length_c   1.000
_cell.angle_alpha   90.00
_cell.angle_beta   90.00
_cell.angle_gamma   90.00
#
_symmetry.space_group_name_H-M   'P 1'
#
loop_
_entity.id
_entity.type
_entity.pdbx_description
1 polymer ?
#
loop_
_entity_poly.entity_id
_entity_poly.type
_entity_poly.pdbx_seq_one_letter_code
_entity_poly.pdbx_strand_id
1 'polypeptide(L)'
;MTIQEKIQNKKTYLGIEFGSTRIKAVLIDDTFAPVASGSHDWQNRYENGVWTYSLDDITTGLQHCYASLAEDVKSKYGVVPTGYGAMGISGMMHGYMAFDKDDNLLVPFRTWRNTITEPAASELSELLGFNIPQRWSIAHLYQAVLNGEEHVKDIAHINTLAGFIHYQLTGKRQVGVGEASGIFPVDGIGYNAEYIAKADKLLADKGFSGKLLEVLPGVLNAGAREAVLTCLLYTSPSPRDA
;
A
#
# COMPACT_ATOMS: atom_id res chain seq x y z
N MET A 1 -22.59 7.55 -26.29
CA MET A 1 -22.86 7.37 -24.83
C MET A 1 -22.42 8.63 -24.11
N THR A 2 -23.33 9.29 -23.41
CA THR A 2 -22.98 10.47 -22.59
C THR A 2 -22.09 10.07 -21.40
N ILE A 3 -21.44 11.02 -20.76
CA ILE A 3 -20.64 10.73 -19.54
C ILE A 3 -21.54 10.16 -18.44
N GLN A 4 -22.74 10.69 -18.26
CA GLN A 4 -23.73 10.17 -17.32
C GLN A 4 -24.03 8.68 -17.58
N GLU A 5 -24.31 8.31 -18.83
CA GLU A 5 -24.54 6.92 -19.22
C GLU A 5 -23.30 6.03 -18.99
N LYS A 6 -22.08 6.54 -19.26
CA LYS A 6 -20.83 5.80 -18.98
C LYS A 6 -20.70 5.50 -17.50
N ILE A 7 -20.98 6.47 -16.61
CA ILE A 7 -20.94 6.30 -15.14
C ILE A 7 -21.96 5.25 -14.71
N GLN A 8 -23.23 5.38 -15.14
CA GLN A 8 -24.30 4.45 -14.79
C GLN A 8 -24.03 3.02 -15.25
N ASN A 9 -23.39 2.87 -16.41
CA ASN A 9 -23.02 1.56 -16.99
C ASN A 9 -21.63 1.06 -16.53
N LYS A 10 -21.00 1.68 -15.52
CA LYS A 10 -19.69 1.31 -14.97
C LYS A 10 -18.56 1.29 -16.01
N LYS A 11 -18.65 2.16 -17.03
CA LYS A 11 -17.65 2.34 -18.09
C LYS A 11 -16.71 3.51 -17.81
N THR A 12 -16.41 3.71 -16.55
CA THR A 12 -15.43 4.68 -16.03
C THR A 12 -14.40 3.96 -15.18
N TYR A 13 -13.24 4.56 -15.03
CA TYR A 13 -12.10 3.96 -14.34
C TYR A 13 -11.62 4.92 -13.25
N LEU A 14 -11.37 4.40 -12.05
CA LEU A 14 -10.99 5.18 -10.88
C LEU A 14 -9.52 4.96 -10.54
N GLY A 15 -8.73 6.02 -10.48
CA GLY A 15 -7.38 6.04 -9.90
C GLY A 15 -7.38 6.76 -8.57
N ILE A 16 -6.75 6.18 -7.54
CA ILE A 16 -6.53 6.84 -6.24
C ILE A 16 -5.04 6.82 -5.92
N GLU A 17 -4.49 8.00 -5.61
CA GLU A 17 -3.09 8.21 -5.24
C GLU A 17 -2.99 8.66 -3.78
N PHE A 18 -2.23 7.93 -2.97
CA PHE A 18 -1.84 8.34 -1.63
C PHE A 18 -0.48 9.04 -1.67
N GLY A 19 -0.51 10.34 -2.02
CA GLY A 19 0.69 11.18 -2.01
C GLY A 19 1.09 11.61 -0.59
N SER A 20 2.28 12.19 -0.41
CA SER A 20 2.83 12.54 0.91
C SER A 20 2.10 13.70 1.63
N THR A 21 1.35 14.51 0.90
CA THR A 21 0.62 15.67 1.46
C THR A 21 -0.86 15.67 1.09
N ARG A 22 -1.25 14.83 0.16
CA ARG A 22 -2.62 14.80 -0.36
C ARG A 22 -2.97 13.42 -0.92
N ILE A 23 -4.15 12.92 -0.58
CA ILE A 23 -4.79 11.80 -1.26
C ILE A 23 -5.61 12.40 -2.41
N LYS A 24 -5.50 11.83 -3.62
CA LYS A 24 -6.22 12.29 -4.81
C LYS A 24 -6.96 11.13 -5.45
N ALA A 25 -8.15 11.40 -5.95
CA ALA A 25 -8.92 10.48 -6.76
C ALA A 25 -9.25 11.13 -8.10
N VAL A 26 -9.13 10.38 -9.19
CA VAL A 26 -9.49 10.83 -10.54
C VAL A 26 -10.34 9.75 -11.19
N LEU A 27 -11.50 10.17 -11.68
CA LEU A 27 -12.35 9.34 -12.53
C LEU A 27 -12.08 9.71 -13.98
N ILE A 28 -11.81 8.71 -14.81
CA ILE A 28 -11.61 8.87 -16.26
C ILE A 28 -12.64 8.04 -17.02
N ASP A 29 -12.90 8.39 -18.28
CA ASP A 29 -13.72 7.60 -19.18
C ASP A 29 -12.88 6.65 -20.06
N ASP A 30 -13.52 5.97 -20.99
CA ASP A 30 -12.90 5.01 -21.93
C ASP A 30 -12.03 5.68 -23.01
N THR A 31 -12.01 7.02 -23.08
CA THR A 31 -11.08 7.81 -23.91
C THR A 31 -9.90 8.37 -23.11
N PHE A 32 -9.78 7.98 -21.81
CA PHE A 32 -8.83 8.49 -20.84
C PHE A 32 -9.00 9.97 -20.49
N ALA A 33 -10.13 10.56 -20.84
CA ALA A 33 -10.45 11.94 -20.47
C ALA A 33 -10.87 12.01 -18.99
N PRO A 34 -10.34 13.00 -18.21
CA PRO A 34 -10.79 13.23 -16.84
C PRO A 34 -12.28 13.60 -16.81
N VAL A 35 -13.04 12.90 -15.98
CA VAL A 35 -14.47 13.09 -15.76
C VAL A 35 -14.72 13.90 -14.49
N ALA A 36 -14.11 13.47 -13.39
CA ALA A 36 -14.25 14.08 -12.10
C ALA A 36 -13.00 13.83 -11.24
N SER A 37 -12.86 14.60 -10.17
CA SER A 37 -11.76 14.44 -9.23
C SER A 37 -12.21 14.69 -7.79
N GLY A 38 -11.46 14.12 -6.84
CA GLY A 38 -11.60 14.37 -5.43
C GLY A 38 -10.25 14.43 -4.75
N SER A 39 -10.18 15.04 -3.58
CA SER A 39 -8.94 15.06 -2.82
C SER A 39 -9.18 15.22 -1.33
N HIS A 40 -8.17 14.84 -0.54
CA HIS A 40 -8.09 15.05 0.89
C HIS A 40 -6.66 15.41 1.26
N ASP A 41 -6.47 16.53 1.95
CA ASP A 41 -5.16 16.94 2.45
C ASP A 41 -4.88 16.23 3.77
N TRP A 42 -3.68 15.69 3.90
CA TRP A 42 -3.22 15.05 5.13
C TRP A 42 -1.75 15.36 5.42
N GLN A 43 -1.27 14.98 6.59
CA GLN A 43 0.09 15.33 7.02
C GLN A 43 0.83 14.12 7.58
N ASN A 44 2.09 13.99 7.17
CA ASN A 44 3.04 13.08 7.79
C ASN A 44 3.42 13.63 9.17
N ARG A 45 3.28 12.81 10.23
CA ARG A 45 3.61 13.17 11.61
C ARG A 45 4.94 12.56 12.03
N TYR A 46 5.65 13.26 12.90
CA TYR A 46 6.84 12.72 13.54
C TYR A 46 6.49 12.38 14.99
N GLU A 47 6.34 11.09 15.28
CA GLU A 47 5.90 10.59 16.58
C GLU A 47 6.90 9.54 17.09
N ASN A 48 7.38 9.69 18.31
CA ASN A 48 8.31 8.76 18.95
C ASN A 48 9.54 8.41 18.09
N GLY A 49 10.09 9.38 17.38
CA GLY A 49 11.26 9.17 16.52
C GLY A 49 10.95 8.60 15.12
N VAL A 50 9.68 8.46 14.75
CA VAL A 50 9.24 7.86 13.50
C VAL A 50 8.34 8.80 12.70
N TRP A 51 8.62 8.96 11.41
CA TRP A 51 7.71 9.60 10.46
C TRP A 51 6.61 8.62 10.07
N THR A 52 5.34 8.96 10.35
CA THR A 52 4.20 8.06 10.26
C THR A 52 2.92 8.74 9.77
N TYR A 53 1.94 7.93 9.38
CA TYR A 53 0.51 8.23 9.30
C TYR A 53 -0.22 7.15 10.09
N SER A 54 -1.29 7.50 10.83
CA SER A 54 -2.11 6.50 11.51
C SER A 54 -3.01 5.74 10.51
N LEU A 55 -3.49 4.56 10.91
CA LEU A 55 -4.50 3.83 10.11
C LEU A 55 -5.80 4.63 9.99
N ASP A 56 -6.16 5.38 11.02
CA ASP A 56 -7.35 6.25 11.01
C ASP A 56 -7.20 7.39 9.98
N ASP A 57 -6.01 8.02 9.89
CA ASP A 57 -5.75 9.05 8.86
C ASP A 57 -5.85 8.45 7.45
N ILE A 58 -5.31 7.23 7.26
CA ILE A 58 -5.35 6.53 5.97
C ILE A 58 -6.80 6.25 5.58
N THR A 59 -7.58 5.66 6.48
CA THR A 59 -8.98 5.26 6.23
C THR A 59 -9.87 6.48 6.04
N THR A 60 -9.82 7.44 6.96
CA THR A 60 -10.61 8.67 6.89
C THR A 60 -10.24 9.49 5.67
N GLY A 61 -8.95 9.58 5.36
CA GLY A 61 -8.47 10.30 4.18
C GLY A 61 -8.97 9.67 2.88
N LEU A 62 -8.98 8.34 2.77
CA LEU A 62 -9.57 7.64 1.63
C LEU A 62 -11.07 7.94 1.49
N GLN A 63 -11.82 7.85 2.60
CA GLN A 63 -13.26 8.11 2.63
C GLN A 63 -13.59 9.54 2.21
N HIS A 64 -12.89 10.54 2.76
CA HIS A 64 -13.09 11.95 2.40
C HIS A 64 -12.72 12.23 0.95
N CYS A 65 -11.60 11.68 0.46
CA CYS A 65 -11.19 11.81 -0.93
C CYS A 65 -12.23 11.22 -1.89
N TYR A 66 -12.76 10.04 -1.57
CA TYR A 66 -13.80 9.41 -2.36
C TYR A 66 -15.13 10.17 -2.30
N ALA A 67 -15.54 10.66 -1.13
CA ALA A 67 -16.74 11.47 -0.97
C ALA A 67 -16.66 12.77 -1.80
N SER A 68 -15.47 13.42 -1.79
CA SER A 68 -15.20 14.60 -2.62
C SER A 68 -15.36 14.28 -4.12
N LEU A 69 -14.83 13.14 -4.59
CA LEU A 69 -15.01 12.69 -5.97
C LEU A 69 -16.49 12.44 -6.29
N ALA A 70 -17.22 11.75 -5.42
CA ALA A 70 -18.64 11.43 -5.64
C ALA A 70 -19.50 12.69 -5.72
N GLU A 71 -19.21 13.71 -4.91
CA GLU A 71 -19.89 15.00 -4.96
C GLU A 71 -19.57 15.77 -6.26
N ASP A 72 -18.31 15.74 -6.72
CA ASP A 72 -17.92 16.33 -8.01
C ASP A 72 -18.67 15.67 -9.19
N VAL A 73 -18.77 14.33 -9.17
CA VAL A 73 -19.58 13.59 -10.16
C VAL A 73 -21.05 13.98 -10.11
N LYS A 74 -21.63 14.02 -8.89
CA LYS A 74 -23.04 14.36 -8.69
C LYS A 74 -23.34 15.79 -9.16
N SER A 75 -22.47 16.73 -8.84
CA SER A 75 -22.59 18.14 -9.25
C SER A 75 -22.55 18.32 -10.76
N LYS A 76 -21.67 17.59 -11.46
CA LYS A 76 -21.46 17.72 -12.90
C LYS A 76 -22.49 16.95 -13.74
N TYR A 77 -22.89 15.76 -13.26
CA TYR A 77 -23.66 14.80 -14.08
C TYR A 77 -24.97 14.33 -13.45
N GLY A 78 -25.30 14.78 -12.22
CA GLY A 78 -26.55 14.44 -11.56
C GLY A 78 -26.66 12.98 -11.09
N VAL A 79 -25.57 12.21 -11.11
CA VAL A 79 -25.52 10.79 -10.73
C VAL A 79 -24.40 10.53 -9.73
N VAL A 80 -24.53 9.44 -8.97
CA VAL A 80 -23.46 8.94 -8.07
C VAL A 80 -22.91 7.64 -8.65
N PRO A 81 -21.60 7.44 -8.74
CA PRO A 81 -21.02 6.18 -9.18
C PRO A 81 -21.42 5.03 -8.26
N THR A 82 -21.90 3.92 -8.82
CA THR A 82 -22.22 2.69 -8.09
C THR A 82 -21.21 1.56 -8.38
N GLY A 83 -20.20 1.84 -9.17
CA GLY A 83 -19.13 0.92 -9.53
C GLY A 83 -18.31 1.45 -10.70
N TYR A 84 -17.23 0.76 -10.99
CA TYR A 84 -16.21 1.15 -11.98
C TYR A 84 -15.87 -0.04 -12.87
N GLY A 85 -15.42 0.22 -14.09
CA GLY A 85 -14.87 -0.80 -14.98
C GLY A 85 -13.54 -1.37 -14.46
N ALA A 86 -12.73 -0.50 -13.83
CA ALA A 86 -11.57 -0.89 -13.06
C ALA A 86 -11.21 0.19 -12.05
N MET A 87 -10.43 -0.18 -11.03
CA MET A 87 -9.83 0.74 -10.07
C MET A 87 -8.34 0.43 -9.91
N GLY A 88 -7.53 1.47 -9.78
CA GLY A 88 -6.11 1.39 -9.47
C GLY A 88 -5.76 2.21 -8.23
N ILE A 89 -4.88 1.65 -7.40
CA ILE A 89 -4.31 2.32 -6.23
C ILE A 89 -2.84 2.57 -6.48
N SER A 90 -2.39 3.78 -6.20
CA SER A 90 -0.99 4.17 -6.12
C SER A 90 -0.74 4.79 -4.75
N GLY A 91 0.44 4.62 -4.23
CA GLY A 91 0.83 5.18 -2.94
C GLY A 91 2.29 5.57 -2.91
N MET A 92 2.69 6.24 -1.84
CA MET A 92 4.11 6.45 -1.56
C MET A 92 4.81 5.09 -1.54
N MET A 93 5.77 4.91 -2.44
CA MET A 93 6.59 3.71 -2.48
C MET A 93 7.35 3.54 -1.16
N HIS A 94 7.74 2.31 -0.89
CA HIS A 94 8.54 1.93 0.25
C HIS A 94 7.80 2.05 1.59
N GLY A 95 8.56 1.91 2.67
CA GLY A 95 8.05 1.95 4.02
C GLY A 95 7.74 0.57 4.59
N TYR A 96 7.27 0.55 5.83
CA TYR A 96 7.13 -0.68 6.58
C TYR A 96 5.87 -0.64 7.43
N MET A 97 4.93 -1.49 7.09
CA MET A 97 3.71 -1.78 7.84
C MET A 97 3.76 -3.26 8.21
N ALA A 98 3.97 -3.56 9.49
CA ALA A 98 4.03 -4.93 10.00
C ALA A 98 2.75 -5.27 10.73
N PHE A 99 2.18 -6.41 10.42
CA PHE A 99 0.90 -6.88 10.96
C PHE A 99 1.03 -8.26 11.60
N ASP A 100 0.24 -8.50 12.64
CA ASP A 100 0.05 -9.82 13.21
C ASP A 100 -0.92 -10.70 12.39
N LYS A 101 -1.21 -11.92 12.88
CA LYS A 101 -2.14 -12.87 12.26
C LYS A 101 -3.61 -12.41 12.23
N ASP A 102 -3.97 -11.43 13.06
CA ASP A 102 -5.31 -10.88 13.19
C ASP A 102 -5.43 -9.52 12.46
N ASP A 103 -4.43 -9.19 11.61
CA ASP A 103 -4.31 -7.94 10.84
C ASP A 103 -4.19 -6.67 11.69
N ASN A 104 -3.74 -6.77 12.94
CA ASN A 104 -3.42 -5.60 13.76
C ASN A 104 -2.04 -5.05 13.38
N LEU A 105 -1.94 -3.74 13.21
CA LEU A 105 -0.66 -3.06 12.98
C LEU A 105 0.19 -3.12 14.26
N LEU A 106 1.35 -3.77 14.19
CA LEU A 106 2.20 -4.06 15.35
C LEU A 106 3.02 -2.86 15.82
N VAL A 107 3.41 -1.99 14.87
CA VAL A 107 4.20 -0.78 15.13
C VAL A 107 3.69 0.35 14.25
N PRO A 108 3.91 1.65 14.59
CA PRO A 108 3.55 2.75 13.72
C PRO A 108 4.11 2.56 12.31
N PHE A 109 3.31 2.88 11.30
CA PHE A 109 3.74 2.83 9.89
C PHE A 109 5.02 3.66 9.70
N ARG A 110 6.13 3.02 9.33
CA ARG A 110 7.41 3.68 9.03
C ARG A 110 7.44 4.07 7.57
N THR A 111 7.28 5.36 7.29
CA THR A 111 7.24 5.90 5.93
C THR A 111 8.62 5.95 5.29
N TRP A 112 8.68 6.22 3.98
CA TRP A 112 9.92 6.40 3.21
C TRP A 112 10.86 7.49 3.75
N ARG A 113 10.36 8.39 4.62
CA ARG A 113 11.13 9.48 5.24
C ARG A 113 12.04 9.02 6.39
N ASN A 114 11.83 7.81 6.88
CA ASN A 114 12.64 7.27 7.97
C ASN A 114 14.00 6.81 7.44
N THR A 115 15.07 7.31 8.07
CA THR A 115 16.48 6.97 7.77
C THR A 115 17.13 6.26 8.95
N ILE A 116 16.37 5.41 9.65
CA ILE A 116 16.78 4.71 10.88
C ILE A 116 17.34 3.30 10.62
N THR A 117 17.57 2.93 9.36
CA THR A 117 17.87 1.55 8.93
C THR A 117 19.23 1.44 8.23
N GLU A 118 20.13 2.38 8.50
CA GLU A 118 21.44 2.39 7.84
C GLU A 118 22.24 1.11 8.07
N PRO A 119 22.41 0.57 9.32
CA PRO A 119 23.12 -0.67 9.55
C PRO A 119 22.56 -1.85 8.78
N ALA A 120 21.23 -2.03 8.79
CA ALA A 120 20.54 -3.09 8.07
C ALA A 120 20.69 -2.96 6.54
N ALA A 121 20.54 -1.75 6.03
CA ALA A 121 20.66 -1.48 4.59
C ALA A 121 22.10 -1.75 4.10
N SER A 122 23.11 -1.39 4.87
CA SER A 122 24.52 -1.62 4.56
C SER A 122 24.84 -3.12 4.55
N GLU A 123 24.49 -3.86 5.61
CA GLU A 123 24.76 -5.32 5.71
C GLU A 123 24.02 -6.10 4.61
N LEU A 124 22.77 -5.76 4.32
CA LEU A 124 22.00 -6.38 3.22
C LEU A 124 22.62 -6.07 1.85
N SER A 125 23.09 -4.84 1.64
CA SER A 125 23.72 -4.46 0.37
C SER A 125 25.03 -5.22 0.13
N GLU A 126 25.84 -5.38 1.14
CA GLU A 126 27.07 -6.17 1.09
C GLU A 126 26.78 -7.65 0.80
N LEU A 127 25.85 -8.25 1.57
CA LEU A 127 25.46 -9.66 1.43
C LEU A 127 24.94 -9.99 0.04
N LEU A 128 24.12 -9.12 -0.52
CA LEU A 128 23.44 -9.36 -1.79
C LEU A 128 24.25 -8.88 -3.01
N GLY A 129 25.27 -8.06 -2.80
CA GLY A 129 25.96 -7.36 -3.91
C GLY A 129 25.02 -6.44 -4.69
N PHE A 130 23.98 -5.94 -4.04
CA PHE A 130 22.91 -5.13 -4.62
C PHE A 130 22.55 -4.00 -3.66
N ASN A 131 22.43 -2.78 -4.15
CA ASN A 131 22.13 -1.63 -3.31
C ASN A 131 20.73 -1.72 -2.70
N ILE A 132 20.64 -1.86 -1.39
CA ILE A 132 19.38 -1.83 -0.62
C ILE A 132 19.25 -0.45 0.05
N PRO A 133 18.34 0.43 -0.44
CA PRO A 133 18.10 1.72 0.19
C PRO A 133 17.48 1.58 1.58
N GLN A 134 17.82 2.50 2.50
CA GLN A 134 17.31 2.51 3.87
C GLN A 134 15.77 2.54 3.97
N ARG A 135 15.09 3.12 2.98
CA ARG A 135 13.63 3.24 2.95
C ARG A 135 12.88 1.98 2.53
N TRP A 136 13.58 0.94 2.07
CA TRP A 136 12.94 -0.31 1.64
C TRP A 136 12.38 -1.10 2.83
N SER A 137 11.28 -1.84 2.59
CA SER A 137 10.61 -2.61 3.63
C SER A 137 11.54 -3.65 4.27
N ILE A 138 12.38 -4.32 3.46
CA ILE A 138 13.35 -5.29 3.97
C ILE A 138 14.40 -4.66 4.89
N ALA A 139 14.85 -3.43 4.62
CA ALA A 139 15.79 -2.73 5.49
C ALA A 139 15.16 -2.42 6.85
N HIS A 140 13.87 -2.04 6.87
CA HIS A 140 13.13 -1.82 8.11
C HIS A 140 12.89 -3.11 8.89
N LEU A 141 12.51 -4.21 8.22
CA LEU A 141 12.37 -5.51 8.86
C LEU A 141 13.68 -5.96 9.49
N TYR A 142 14.76 -5.91 8.72
CA TYR A 142 16.05 -6.36 9.23
C TYR A 142 16.58 -5.45 10.37
N GLN A 143 16.36 -4.15 10.26
CA GLN A 143 16.72 -3.24 11.36
C GLN A 143 15.94 -3.54 12.64
N ALA A 144 14.65 -3.89 12.53
CA ALA A 144 13.85 -4.29 13.68
C ALA A 144 14.40 -5.58 14.33
N VAL A 145 14.86 -6.54 13.52
CA VAL A 145 15.53 -7.75 13.99
C VAL A 145 16.85 -7.40 14.72
N LEU A 146 17.70 -6.56 14.12
CA LEU A 146 18.96 -6.12 14.73
C LEU A 146 18.76 -5.39 16.06
N ASN A 147 17.70 -4.61 16.17
CA ASN A 147 17.33 -3.89 17.39
C ASN A 147 16.69 -4.80 18.46
N GLY A 148 16.33 -6.04 18.14
CA GLY A 148 15.56 -6.92 19.02
C GLY A 148 14.17 -6.38 19.37
N GLU A 149 13.51 -5.70 18.41
CA GLU A 149 12.19 -5.10 18.64
C GLU A 149 11.15 -6.19 18.92
N GLU A 150 10.35 -6.01 19.97
CA GLU A 150 9.42 -7.03 20.47
C GLU A 150 8.40 -7.53 19.46
N HIS A 151 7.96 -6.65 18.55
CA HIS A 151 6.96 -6.98 17.53
C HIS A 151 7.44 -8.00 16.49
N VAL A 152 8.76 -8.18 16.34
CA VAL A 152 9.36 -9.06 15.31
C VAL A 152 8.85 -10.49 15.40
N LYS A 153 8.63 -11.00 16.61
CA LYS A 153 8.13 -12.37 16.87
C LYS A 153 6.68 -12.59 16.46
N ASP A 154 5.89 -11.51 16.35
CA ASP A 154 4.47 -11.54 16.08
C ASP A 154 4.12 -11.18 14.62
N ILE A 155 5.14 -10.90 13.79
CA ILE A 155 4.96 -10.54 12.38
C ILE A 155 4.38 -11.73 11.61
N ALA A 156 3.16 -11.58 11.12
CA ALA A 156 2.53 -12.50 10.19
C ALA A 156 2.68 -12.02 8.73
N HIS A 157 2.63 -10.71 8.50
CA HIS A 157 2.90 -10.15 7.19
C HIS A 157 3.36 -8.68 7.26
N ILE A 158 4.04 -8.24 6.21
CA ILE A 158 4.41 -6.84 6.01
C ILE A 158 3.80 -6.31 4.71
N ASN A 159 3.64 -4.99 4.64
CA ASN A 159 3.08 -4.34 3.45
C ASN A 159 3.66 -2.94 3.27
N THR A 160 3.46 -2.38 2.08
CA THR A 160 3.56 -0.94 1.80
C THR A 160 2.19 -0.31 1.94
N LEU A 161 2.11 1.01 1.89
CA LEU A 161 0.83 1.73 1.95
C LEU A 161 -0.13 1.30 0.82
N ALA A 162 0.35 1.29 -0.43
CA ALA A 162 -0.48 0.89 -1.58
C ALA A 162 -0.92 -0.58 -1.48
N GLY A 163 -0.02 -1.47 -1.06
CA GLY A 163 -0.34 -2.88 -0.83
C GLY A 163 -1.34 -3.10 0.30
N PHE A 164 -1.25 -2.33 1.40
CA PHE A 164 -2.22 -2.36 2.48
C PHE A 164 -3.61 -1.93 2.01
N ILE A 165 -3.71 -0.80 1.29
CA ILE A 165 -4.99 -0.34 0.74
C ILE A 165 -5.57 -1.37 -0.24
N HIS A 166 -4.74 -1.92 -1.13
CA HIS A 166 -5.17 -2.99 -2.04
C HIS A 166 -5.74 -4.19 -1.26
N TYR A 167 -5.03 -4.62 -0.21
CA TYR A 167 -5.48 -5.72 0.66
C TYR A 167 -6.83 -5.41 1.33
N GLN A 168 -7.00 -4.21 1.90
CA GLN A 168 -8.26 -3.78 2.51
C GLN A 168 -9.43 -3.78 1.50
N LEU A 169 -9.18 -3.45 0.24
CA LEU A 169 -10.20 -3.37 -0.79
C LEU A 169 -10.54 -4.72 -1.44
N THR A 170 -9.61 -5.67 -1.44
CA THR A 170 -9.73 -6.90 -2.23
C THR A 170 -9.62 -8.20 -1.41
N GLY A 171 -9.11 -8.11 -0.18
CA GLY A 171 -8.75 -9.27 0.64
C GLY A 171 -7.52 -10.04 0.10
N LYS A 172 -6.76 -9.48 -0.86
CA LYS A 172 -5.59 -10.13 -1.47
C LYS A 172 -4.30 -9.40 -1.07
N ARG A 173 -3.39 -10.12 -0.43
CA ARG A 173 -2.05 -9.62 -0.07
C ARG A 173 -1.11 -9.69 -1.27
N GLN A 174 -1.29 -8.76 -2.21
CA GLN A 174 -0.58 -8.71 -3.48
C GLN A 174 -0.23 -7.28 -3.82
N VAL A 175 0.89 -7.10 -4.51
CA VAL A 175 1.37 -5.81 -5.02
C VAL A 175 1.82 -5.97 -6.46
N GLY A 176 1.80 -4.89 -7.24
CA GLY A 176 2.40 -4.88 -8.57
C GLY A 176 3.93 -4.99 -8.49
N VAL A 177 4.57 -5.53 -9.53
CA VAL A 177 6.02 -5.70 -9.61
C VAL A 177 6.79 -4.39 -9.36
N GLY A 178 6.25 -3.24 -9.79
CA GLY A 178 6.85 -1.94 -9.52
C GLY A 178 6.87 -1.59 -8.04
N GLU A 179 5.81 -1.88 -7.30
CA GLU A 179 5.74 -1.70 -5.84
C GLU A 179 6.64 -2.71 -5.13
N ALA A 180 6.63 -3.98 -5.56
CA ALA A 180 7.47 -5.05 -5.01
C ALA A 180 8.95 -4.71 -5.07
N SER A 181 9.41 -4.02 -6.13
CA SER A 181 10.80 -3.59 -6.29
C SER A 181 11.27 -2.58 -5.24
N GLY A 182 10.35 -1.99 -4.47
CA GLY A 182 10.65 -1.14 -3.32
C GLY A 182 10.54 -1.87 -1.98
N ILE A 183 10.15 -3.12 -1.98
CA ILE A 183 10.06 -3.99 -0.80
C ILE A 183 11.33 -4.84 -0.69
N PHE A 184 11.66 -5.54 -1.77
CA PHE A 184 12.81 -6.44 -1.91
C PHE A 184 13.22 -6.54 -3.38
N PRO A 185 14.48 -6.87 -3.74
CA PRO A 185 14.89 -7.04 -5.12
C PRO A 185 14.04 -8.04 -5.89
N VAL A 186 13.63 -7.65 -7.12
CA VAL A 186 12.82 -8.46 -8.03
C VAL A 186 13.62 -8.89 -9.26
N ASP A 187 13.26 -10.02 -9.85
CA ASP A 187 13.81 -10.51 -11.11
C ASP A 187 12.69 -10.88 -12.10
N GLY A 188 12.30 -9.94 -12.91
CA GLY A 188 11.24 -10.19 -13.89
C GLY A 188 9.84 -10.23 -13.26
N ILE A 189 9.39 -11.36 -12.72
CA ILE A 189 8.00 -11.58 -12.29
C ILE A 189 7.84 -11.79 -10.79
N GLY A 190 8.90 -11.78 -10.01
CA GLY A 190 8.84 -12.07 -8.58
C GLY A 190 10.04 -11.54 -7.82
N TYR A 191 10.11 -11.83 -6.54
CA TYR A 191 11.30 -11.55 -5.74
C TYR A 191 12.44 -12.48 -6.18
N ASN A 192 13.66 -11.92 -6.24
CA ASN A 192 14.84 -12.70 -6.63
C ASN A 192 15.09 -13.85 -5.67
N ALA A 193 14.98 -15.09 -6.15
CA ALA A 193 15.01 -16.29 -5.33
C ALA A 193 16.36 -16.52 -4.64
N GLU A 194 17.49 -16.18 -5.31
CA GLU A 194 18.83 -16.29 -4.72
C GLU A 194 18.98 -15.31 -3.55
N TYR A 195 18.50 -14.06 -3.72
CA TYR A 195 18.58 -13.04 -2.70
C TYR A 195 17.64 -13.35 -1.52
N ILE A 196 16.44 -13.89 -1.78
CA ILE A 196 15.55 -14.39 -0.73
C ILE A 196 16.25 -15.45 0.12
N ALA A 197 16.90 -16.45 -0.50
CA ALA A 197 17.58 -17.50 0.24
C ALA A 197 18.74 -16.96 1.12
N LYS A 198 19.51 -16.00 0.61
CA LYS A 198 20.59 -15.35 1.36
C LYS A 198 20.04 -14.52 2.53
N ALA A 199 19.01 -13.71 2.29
CA ALA A 199 18.41 -12.86 3.31
C ALA A 199 17.66 -13.68 4.36
N ASP A 200 16.93 -14.74 3.99
CA ASP A 200 16.31 -15.66 4.94
C ASP A 200 17.32 -16.31 5.89
N LYS A 201 18.49 -16.69 5.36
CA LYS A 201 19.55 -17.23 6.21
C LYS A 201 20.07 -16.19 7.18
N LEU A 202 20.38 -14.98 6.70
CA LEU A 202 20.85 -13.88 7.55
C LEU A 202 19.84 -13.55 8.65
N LEU A 203 18.56 -13.41 8.30
CA LEU A 203 17.49 -13.10 9.25
C LEU A 203 17.34 -14.21 10.31
N ALA A 204 17.39 -15.49 9.91
CA ALA A 204 17.32 -16.63 10.82
C ALA A 204 18.53 -16.67 11.79
N ASP A 205 19.75 -16.41 11.30
CA ASP A 205 20.96 -16.34 12.12
C ASP A 205 20.88 -15.19 13.17
N LYS A 206 20.05 -14.17 12.92
CA LYS A 206 19.77 -13.05 13.82
C LYS A 206 18.49 -13.26 14.67
N GLY A 207 17.85 -14.43 14.59
CA GLY A 207 16.71 -14.80 15.42
C GLY A 207 15.32 -14.53 14.86
N PHE A 208 15.18 -14.13 13.58
CA PHE A 208 13.89 -14.04 12.94
C PHE A 208 13.38 -15.45 12.57
N SER A 209 12.21 -15.83 13.07
CA SER A 209 11.64 -17.17 12.87
C SER A 209 10.80 -17.32 11.59
N GLY A 210 10.42 -16.20 10.95
CA GLY A 210 9.62 -16.19 9.73
C GLY A 210 10.44 -16.48 8.46
N LYS A 211 9.74 -16.65 7.34
CA LYS A 211 10.33 -16.71 6.00
C LYS A 211 9.86 -15.51 5.18
N LEU A 212 10.76 -14.92 4.40
CA LEU A 212 10.44 -13.71 3.63
C LEU A 212 9.25 -13.94 2.70
N LEU A 213 9.19 -15.06 1.97
CA LEU A 213 8.07 -15.35 1.07
C LEU A 213 6.73 -15.59 1.77
N GLU A 214 6.73 -15.84 3.09
CA GLU A 214 5.51 -15.97 3.89
C GLU A 214 5.02 -14.60 4.38
N VAL A 215 5.94 -13.69 4.70
CA VAL A 215 5.62 -12.38 5.26
C VAL A 215 5.51 -11.27 4.21
N LEU A 216 6.17 -11.41 3.05
CA LEU A 216 6.08 -10.45 1.95
C LEU A 216 4.78 -10.63 1.15
N PRO A 217 4.20 -9.54 0.58
CA PRO A 217 3.06 -9.67 -0.32
C PRO A 217 3.43 -10.39 -1.61
N GLY A 218 2.49 -11.12 -2.20
CA GLY A 218 2.67 -11.73 -3.52
C GLY A 218 2.86 -10.67 -4.60
N VAL A 219 3.60 -11.01 -5.67
CA VAL A 219 3.92 -10.07 -6.75
C VAL A 219 3.05 -10.34 -7.97
N LEU A 220 2.47 -9.29 -8.54
CA LEU A 220 1.68 -9.33 -9.77
C LEU A 220 2.38 -8.59 -10.89
N ASN A 221 2.34 -9.16 -12.09
CA ASN A 221 2.80 -8.48 -13.31
C ASN A 221 1.87 -7.33 -13.70
N ALA A 222 2.41 -6.36 -14.40
CA ALA A 222 1.64 -5.27 -14.98
C ALA A 222 0.53 -5.85 -15.88
N GLY A 223 -0.71 -5.37 -15.69
CA GLY A 223 -1.88 -5.83 -16.43
C GLY A 223 -2.56 -7.09 -15.89
N ALA A 224 -2.05 -7.72 -14.83
CA ALA A 224 -2.75 -8.80 -14.14
C ALA A 224 -4.11 -8.31 -13.58
N ARG A 225 -5.13 -9.17 -13.67
CA ARG A 225 -6.51 -8.88 -13.22
C ARG A 225 -6.98 -10.01 -12.31
N GLU A 226 -6.44 -10.04 -11.10
CA GLU A 226 -6.67 -11.17 -10.17
C GLU A 226 -7.53 -10.81 -8.97
N ALA A 227 -7.92 -9.55 -8.83
CA ALA A 227 -8.72 -9.11 -7.69
C ALA A 227 -9.96 -8.34 -8.11
N VAL A 228 -11.04 -8.52 -7.37
CA VAL A 228 -12.26 -7.73 -7.42
C VAL A 228 -12.43 -7.03 -6.08
N LEU A 229 -13.10 -5.87 -6.09
CA LEU A 229 -13.43 -5.17 -4.85
C LEU A 229 -14.34 -6.04 -3.99
N THR A 230 -13.98 -6.21 -2.74
CA THR A 230 -14.86 -6.76 -1.71
C THR A 230 -15.83 -5.68 -1.25
N CYS A 231 -16.99 -6.04 -0.68
CA CYS A 231 -18.03 -5.08 -0.25
C CYS A 231 -17.61 -4.13 0.88
N LEU A 232 -16.39 -4.20 1.39
CA LEU A 232 -15.89 -3.41 2.53
C LEU A 232 -15.96 -1.89 2.34
N LEU A 233 -15.86 -1.39 1.09
CA LEU A 233 -16.03 0.04 0.82
C LEU A 233 -17.46 0.55 1.01
N TYR A 234 -18.47 -0.34 0.96
CA TYR A 234 -19.88 0.01 1.09
C TYR A 234 -20.44 -0.19 2.49
N THR A 235 -19.72 -0.88 3.37
CA THR A 235 -20.15 -1.21 4.74
C THR A 235 -19.55 -0.31 5.82
N SER A 236 -18.72 0.68 5.44
CA SER A 236 -18.29 1.71 6.40
C SER A 236 -19.53 2.51 6.83
N PRO A 237 -19.80 2.66 8.13
CA PRO A 237 -20.96 3.41 8.58
C PRO A 237 -20.91 4.82 8.02
N SER A 238 -22.01 5.23 7.41
CA SER A 238 -22.19 6.61 6.98
C SER A 238 -22.05 7.52 8.20
N PRO A 239 -21.40 8.70 8.10
CA PRO A 239 -21.40 9.67 9.20
C PRO A 239 -22.80 10.13 9.65
N ARG A 240 -23.86 9.63 9.01
CA ARG A 240 -25.26 9.89 9.38
C ARG A 240 -25.85 8.87 10.34
N ASP A 241 -25.12 7.78 10.65
CA ASP A 241 -25.60 6.71 11.54
C ASP A 241 -24.90 6.77 12.92
N ALA A 242 -24.25 7.89 13.24
CA ALA A 242 -23.66 8.19 14.55
C ALA A 242 -24.45 9.28 15.28
#